data_a8db6e85145c44d42279076563701533
#
_entry.id   a8db6e85145c44d42279076563701533
#
_cell.length_a   1.000
_cell.length_b   1.000
_cell.length_c   1.000
_cell.angle_alpha   90.00
_cell.angle_beta   90.00
_cell.angle_gamma   90.00
#
_symmetry.space_group_name_H-M   'P 1'
#
loop_
_entity.id
_entity.type
_entity.pdbx_description
1 polymer ?
#
loop_
_entity_poly.entity_id
_entity_poly.type
_entity_poly.pdbx_seq_one_letter_code
_entity_poly.pdbx_strand_id
1 'polypeptide(L)'
;MVCVPMGAQTTRRDSVLAQARYLKSIFKTDEAIEQLSGLITPVFDEQVLSELADCHFQSGDYETAVGSYFMLSARVPGSIVYKIRLMQIYSRLKALPQSIQAGREALQMDSIPAVLSFVGDSFRQMEQADSSLWYYRRSLALKPMNENVVSKVMGILIDRADYDGAIAEAERFLAEDPDNSIIAPLQGLAHFRKEDYEGAVKVFQRQEDIGNDIYPVHYYLGQSYWHTKVMYRAEEELLKAWQLDSSDVNLAYSIAAVKLEGHRPFERDVIPWLDKAVEMLQPDPAILSRLHQQYGLGYYRRNSWDKAIEYYKEAYRYNPKFISALSTIGYCYEQKKDYKQAIQFYETYLKLARPGSKGYEFAASSITHLKAKLFMEE
;
A
#
# COMPACT_ATOMS: atom_id res chain seq x y z
N MET A 1 7.77 3.95 64.76
CA MET A 1 6.78 4.39 63.78
C MET A 1 6.59 5.89 63.94
N VAL A 2 7.12 6.71 63.04
CA VAL A 2 6.92 8.16 63.07
C VAL A 2 5.64 8.43 62.31
N CYS A 3 4.56 8.81 63.01
CA CYS A 3 3.32 9.29 62.44
C CYS A 3 3.60 10.62 61.72
N VAL A 4 3.74 10.61 60.41
CA VAL A 4 3.72 11.84 59.62
C VAL A 4 2.31 12.43 59.70
N PRO A 5 2.12 13.72 60.00
CA PRO A 5 0.79 14.33 60.09
C PRO A 5 0.09 14.27 58.73
N MET A 6 -1.21 13.99 58.74
CA MET A 6 -2.06 13.75 57.56
C MET A 6 -1.97 14.88 56.49
N GLY A 7 -1.77 16.13 56.91
CA GLY A 7 -1.59 17.31 56.05
C GLY A 7 -0.25 17.34 55.28
N ALA A 8 0.82 16.72 55.82
CA ALA A 8 2.10 16.67 55.14
C ALA A 8 2.18 15.55 54.07
N GLN A 9 1.33 14.52 54.22
CA GLN A 9 1.17 13.45 53.22
C GLN A 9 0.37 13.90 52.00
N THR A 10 -0.70 14.69 52.18
CA THR A 10 -1.50 15.28 51.08
C THR A 10 -0.63 16.24 50.25
N THR A 11 0.14 17.12 50.83
CA THR A 11 1.01 18.07 50.10
C THR A 11 2.13 17.36 49.33
N ARG A 12 2.71 16.29 49.87
CA ARG A 12 3.73 15.49 49.14
C ARG A 12 3.10 14.75 47.96
N ARG A 13 1.94 14.10 48.15
CA ARG A 13 1.20 13.41 47.09
C ARG A 13 0.87 14.34 45.94
N ASP A 14 0.27 15.50 46.24
CA ASP A 14 -0.15 16.47 45.23
C ASP A 14 1.03 17.07 44.48
N SER A 15 2.15 17.29 45.14
CA SER A 15 3.41 17.72 44.51
C SER A 15 3.92 16.66 43.50
N VAL A 16 3.97 15.38 43.90
CA VAL A 16 4.38 14.27 43.01
C VAL A 16 3.45 14.11 41.81
N LEU A 17 2.12 14.20 42.01
CA LEU A 17 1.14 14.17 40.92
C LEU A 17 1.36 15.31 39.92
N ALA A 18 1.57 16.53 40.43
CA ALA A 18 1.85 17.70 39.58
C ALA A 18 3.16 17.49 38.77
N GLN A 19 4.22 17.00 39.43
CA GLN A 19 5.49 16.70 38.78
C GLN A 19 5.37 15.60 37.75
N ALA A 20 4.64 14.53 38.04
CA ALA A 20 4.42 13.42 37.09
C ALA A 20 3.63 13.88 35.85
N ARG A 21 2.61 14.73 36.03
CA ARG A 21 1.87 15.35 34.90
C ARG A 21 2.78 16.22 34.04
N TYR A 22 3.66 16.99 34.66
CA TYR A 22 4.67 17.77 33.92
C TYR A 22 5.61 16.85 33.13
N LEU A 23 6.19 15.83 33.77
CA LEU A 23 7.08 14.88 33.11
C LEU A 23 6.38 14.16 31.93
N LYS A 24 5.12 13.75 32.14
CA LYS A 24 4.28 13.17 31.08
C LYS A 24 4.10 14.14 29.90
N SER A 25 3.90 15.43 30.16
CA SER A 25 3.71 16.44 29.11
C SER A 25 4.94 16.71 28.25
N ILE A 26 6.14 16.42 28.78
CA ILE A 26 7.42 16.53 28.09
C ILE A 26 7.98 15.16 27.65
N PHE A 27 7.11 14.14 27.57
CA PHE A 27 7.43 12.77 27.15
C PHE A 27 8.51 12.03 27.99
N LYS A 28 8.71 12.43 29.23
CA LYS A 28 9.56 11.74 30.22
C LYS A 28 8.74 10.76 31.06
N THR A 29 8.11 9.81 30.36
CA THR A 29 7.15 8.88 30.97
C THR A 29 7.78 7.95 32.00
N ASP A 30 9.02 7.51 31.79
CA ASP A 30 9.72 6.59 32.72
C ASP A 30 10.00 7.28 34.07
N GLU A 31 10.44 8.54 34.05
CA GLU A 31 10.65 9.33 35.26
C GLU A 31 9.31 9.56 35.99
N ALA A 32 8.22 9.77 35.26
CA ALA A 32 6.88 9.91 35.84
C ALA A 32 6.38 8.60 36.46
N ILE A 33 6.61 7.46 35.81
CA ILE A 33 6.27 6.13 36.35
C ILE A 33 7.00 5.84 37.64
N GLU A 34 8.31 6.13 37.69
CA GLU A 34 9.12 5.93 38.91
C GLU A 34 8.55 6.74 40.09
N GLN A 35 8.26 8.03 39.89
CA GLN A 35 7.69 8.89 40.91
C GLN A 35 6.29 8.43 41.39
N LEU A 36 5.41 8.08 40.47
CA LEU A 36 4.04 7.63 40.77
C LEU A 36 4.05 6.28 41.46
N SER A 37 4.95 5.37 41.07
CA SER A 37 5.09 4.05 41.69
C SER A 37 5.44 4.16 43.19
N GLY A 38 6.20 5.19 43.58
CA GLY A 38 6.48 5.48 44.97
C GLY A 38 5.27 5.94 45.82
N LEU A 39 4.16 6.27 45.19
CA LEU A 39 2.89 6.61 45.84
C LEU A 39 1.91 5.43 45.96
N ILE A 40 2.18 4.31 45.31
CA ILE A 40 1.31 3.14 45.37
C ILE A 40 1.32 2.54 46.76
N THR A 41 0.14 2.44 47.34
CA THR A 41 -0.13 1.85 48.66
C THR A 41 -1.24 0.82 48.53
N PRO A 42 -1.48 -0.02 49.58
CA PRO A 42 -2.66 -0.92 49.60
C PRO A 42 -4.02 -0.19 49.56
N VAL A 43 -4.01 1.11 49.86
CA VAL A 43 -5.21 1.96 49.79
C VAL A 43 -5.38 2.43 48.33
N PHE A 44 -6.56 2.19 47.78
CA PHE A 44 -6.86 2.62 46.40
C PHE A 44 -6.86 4.15 46.30
N ASP A 45 -6.03 4.66 45.40
CA ASP A 45 -5.97 6.07 45.00
C ASP A 45 -6.24 6.18 43.51
N GLU A 46 -7.42 6.61 43.15
CA GLU A 46 -7.86 6.73 41.75
C GLU A 46 -6.95 7.63 40.92
N GLN A 47 -6.57 8.79 41.48
CA GLN A 47 -5.76 9.76 40.72
C GLN A 47 -4.35 9.25 40.46
N VAL A 48 -3.69 8.65 41.46
CA VAL A 48 -2.37 8.07 41.30
C VAL A 48 -2.40 6.92 40.28
N LEU A 49 -3.36 6.01 40.43
CA LEU A 49 -3.46 4.87 39.53
C LEU A 49 -3.81 5.28 38.09
N SER A 50 -4.68 6.29 37.91
CA SER A 50 -5.04 6.84 36.61
C SER A 50 -3.87 7.50 35.89
N GLU A 51 -3.09 8.33 36.60
CA GLU A 51 -1.90 8.97 36.03
C GLU A 51 -0.81 7.93 35.69
N LEU A 52 -0.63 6.93 36.55
CA LEU A 52 0.30 5.84 36.29
C LEU A 52 -0.10 5.01 35.06
N ALA A 53 -1.39 4.69 34.95
CA ALA A 53 -1.95 3.98 33.78
C ALA A 53 -1.78 4.78 32.49
N ASP A 54 -2.00 6.11 32.54
CA ASP A 54 -1.76 7.00 31.41
C ASP A 54 -0.26 7.02 31.01
N CYS A 55 0.67 7.00 31.97
CA CYS A 55 2.09 6.94 31.68
C CYS A 55 2.48 5.61 30.99
N HIS A 56 2.00 4.47 31.50
CA HIS A 56 2.20 3.17 30.85
C HIS A 56 1.60 3.13 29.44
N PHE A 57 0.42 3.74 29.25
CA PHE A 57 -0.16 3.85 27.92
C PHE A 57 0.72 4.66 26.95
N GLN A 58 1.27 5.79 27.41
CA GLN A 58 2.14 6.64 26.57
C GLN A 58 3.51 6.02 26.30
N SER A 59 4.06 5.26 27.25
CA SER A 59 5.31 4.52 27.06
C SER A 59 5.17 3.30 26.15
N GLY A 60 3.94 2.90 25.84
CA GLY A 60 3.65 1.70 25.02
C GLY A 60 3.57 0.40 25.83
N ASP A 61 3.66 0.47 27.16
CA ASP A 61 3.43 -0.67 28.04
C ASP A 61 1.91 -0.91 28.20
N TYR A 62 1.32 -1.39 27.12
CA TYR A 62 -0.13 -1.61 27.03
C TYR A 62 -0.65 -2.69 27.97
N GLU A 63 0.16 -3.71 28.29
CA GLU A 63 -0.23 -4.81 29.19
C GLU A 63 -0.43 -4.30 30.62
N THR A 64 0.51 -3.51 31.15
CA THR A 64 0.40 -2.88 32.46
C THR A 64 -0.73 -1.85 32.48
N ALA A 65 -0.87 -1.07 31.40
CA ALA A 65 -1.94 -0.09 31.28
C ALA A 65 -3.34 -0.75 31.32
N VAL A 66 -3.55 -1.88 30.60
CA VAL A 66 -4.81 -2.66 30.66
C VAL A 66 -5.15 -3.04 32.10
N GLY A 67 -4.19 -3.63 32.84
CA GLY A 67 -4.42 -4.05 34.22
C GLY A 67 -4.87 -2.90 35.12
N SER A 68 -4.20 -1.77 34.98
CA SER A 68 -4.50 -0.55 35.75
C SER A 68 -5.88 0.03 35.41
N TYR A 69 -6.20 0.17 34.12
CA TYR A 69 -7.51 0.68 33.69
C TYR A 69 -8.66 -0.29 33.97
N PHE A 70 -8.41 -1.61 33.92
CA PHE A 70 -9.39 -2.59 34.32
C PHE A 70 -9.74 -2.45 35.80
N MET A 71 -8.73 -2.28 36.68
CA MET A 71 -8.94 -2.02 38.11
C MET A 71 -9.71 -0.71 38.35
N LEU A 72 -9.32 0.37 37.64
CA LEU A 72 -10.01 1.65 37.70
C LEU A 72 -11.48 1.53 37.27
N SER A 73 -11.76 0.86 36.16
CA SER A 73 -13.10 0.65 35.66
C SER A 73 -13.97 -0.20 36.62
N ALA A 74 -13.38 -1.17 37.33
CA ALA A 74 -14.08 -1.96 38.32
C ALA A 74 -14.36 -1.20 39.61
N ARG A 75 -13.45 -0.33 40.05
CA ARG A 75 -13.58 0.46 41.28
C ARG A 75 -14.43 1.73 41.09
N VAL A 76 -14.44 2.29 39.88
CA VAL A 76 -15.18 3.49 39.51
C VAL A 76 -16.07 3.21 38.28
N PRO A 77 -17.10 2.38 38.40
CA PRO A 77 -17.90 1.90 37.27
C PRO A 77 -18.64 3.03 36.54
N GLY A 78 -18.85 4.19 37.17
CA GLY A 78 -19.44 5.38 36.58
C GLY A 78 -18.50 6.20 35.66
N SER A 79 -17.23 5.84 35.56
CA SER A 79 -16.30 6.57 34.73
C SER A 79 -16.26 6.02 33.29
N ILE A 80 -16.87 6.74 32.36
CA ILE A 80 -16.81 6.44 30.93
C ILE A 80 -15.37 6.51 30.39
N VAL A 81 -14.52 7.37 30.96
CA VAL A 81 -13.14 7.59 30.55
C VAL A 81 -12.33 6.29 30.60
N TYR A 82 -12.47 5.52 31.66
CA TYR A 82 -11.73 4.27 31.83
C TYR A 82 -12.13 3.20 30.81
N LYS A 83 -13.41 3.16 30.44
CA LYS A 83 -13.91 2.28 29.37
C LYS A 83 -13.37 2.69 28.00
N ILE A 84 -13.32 4.00 27.72
CA ILE A 84 -12.71 4.54 26.49
C ILE A 84 -11.22 4.20 26.44
N ARG A 85 -10.48 4.34 27.55
CA ARG A 85 -9.07 3.97 27.62
C ARG A 85 -8.86 2.47 27.36
N LEU A 86 -9.63 1.61 27.98
CA LEU A 86 -9.58 0.17 27.71
C LEU A 86 -9.85 -0.14 26.24
N MET A 87 -10.86 0.48 25.64
CA MET A 87 -11.15 0.35 24.21
C MET A 87 -9.92 0.70 23.36
N GLN A 88 -9.28 1.85 23.64
CA GLN A 88 -8.09 2.31 22.90
C GLN A 88 -6.91 1.34 23.06
N ILE A 89 -6.65 0.88 24.28
CA ILE A 89 -5.53 -0.02 24.56
C ILE A 89 -5.75 -1.39 23.90
N TYR A 90 -6.94 -1.98 24.03
CA TYR A 90 -7.27 -3.23 23.37
C TYR A 90 -7.10 -3.16 21.84
N SER A 91 -7.44 -2.02 21.23
CA SER A 91 -7.19 -1.80 19.80
C SER A 91 -5.69 -1.78 19.46
N ARG A 92 -4.86 -1.15 20.31
CA ARG A 92 -3.39 -1.17 20.14
C ARG A 92 -2.81 -2.58 20.24
N LEU A 93 -3.33 -3.36 21.16
CA LEU A 93 -2.99 -4.77 21.36
C LEU A 93 -3.59 -5.71 20.28
N LYS A 94 -4.34 -5.19 19.31
CA LYS A 94 -5.09 -5.96 18.31
C LYS A 94 -6.15 -6.91 18.91
N ALA A 95 -6.50 -6.72 20.16
CA ALA A 95 -7.59 -7.41 20.85
C ALA A 95 -8.94 -6.77 20.48
N LEU A 96 -9.32 -6.85 19.20
CA LEU A 96 -10.47 -6.13 18.64
C LEU A 96 -11.82 -6.49 19.30
N PRO A 97 -12.12 -7.77 19.64
CA PRO A 97 -13.36 -8.10 20.37
C PRO A 97 -13.47 -7.40 21.73
N GLN A 98 -12.35 -7.33 22.48
CA GLN A 98 -12.31 -6.65 23.77
C GLN A 98 -12.43 -5.14 23.60
N SER A 99 -11.80 -4.56 22.56
CA SER A 99 -11.95 -3.15 22.20
C SER A 99 -13.42 -2.80 21.92
N ILE A 100 -14.10 -3.60 21.11
CA ILE A 100 -15.52 -3.42 20.79
C ILE A 100 -16.38 -3.52 22.06
N GLN A 101 -16.10 -4.50 22.92
CA GLN A 101 -16.85 -4.67 24.16
C GLN A 101 -16.72 -3.44 25.07
N ALA A 102 -15.49 -2.97 25.31
CA ALA A 102 -15.24 -1.77 26.11
C ALA A 102 -15.90 -0.51 25.50
N GLY A 103 -15.85 -0.38 24.17
CA GLY A 103 -16.53 0.69 23.44
C GLY A 103 -18.07 0.64 23.61
N ARG A 104 -18.66 -0.56 23.51
CA ARG A 104 -20.11 -0.75 23.73
C ARG A 104 -20.51 -0.40 25.16
N GLU A 105 -19.70 -0.78 26.14
CA GLU A 105 -19.94 -0.40 27.54
C GLU A 105 -19.89 1.12 27.77
N ALA A 106 -18.92 1.79 27.10
CA ALA A 106 -18.87 3.26 27.12
C ALA A 106 -20.12 3.87 26.47
N LEU A 107 -20.59 3.32 25.35
CA LEU A 107 -21.78 3.80 24.63
C LEU A 107 -23.11 3.53 25.35
N GLN A 108 -23.15 2.60 26.31
CA GLN A 108 -24.29 2.44 27.20
C GLN A 108 -24.41 3.58 28.21
N MET A 109 -23.30 4.26 28.52
CA MET A 109 -23.27 5.39 29.45
C MET A 109 -23.57 6.72 28.74
N ASP A 110 -22.95 6.92 27.54
CA ASP A 110 -23.18 8.12 26.73
C ASP A 110 -22.89 7.83 25.26
N SER A 111 -23.68 8.43 24.36
CA SER A 111 -23.55 8.28 22.91
C SER A 111 -22.52 9.27 22.34
N ILE A 112 -21.26 8.94 22.44
CA ILE A 112 -20.14 9.78 21.97
C ILE A 112 -19.79 9.46 20.52
N PRO A 113 -19.85 10.44 19.57
CA PRO A 113 -19.53 10.21 18.14
C PRO A 113 -18.16 9.59 17.90
N ALA A 114 -17.14 10.02 18.66
CA ALA A 114 -15.79 9.49 18.54
C ALA A 114 -15.69 8.01 18.94
N VAL A 115 -16.42 7.60 19.99
CA VAL A 115 -16.47 6.19 20.43
C VAL A 115 -17.20 5.34 19.41
N LEU A 116 -18.32 5.83 18.86
CA LEU A 116 -19.03 5.17 17.76
C LEU A 116 -18.12 4.95 16.56
N SER A 117 -17.41 6.00 16.13
CA SER A 117 -16.47 5.89 15.01
C SER A 117 -15.36 4.88 15.31
N PHE A 118 -14.81 4.87 16.51
CA PHE A 118 -13.74 3.97 16.90
C PHE A 118 -14.18 2.50 16.94
N VAL A 119 -15.39 2.24 17.43
CA VAL A 119 -15.99 0.89 17.38
C VAL A 119 -16.22 0.47 15.92
N GLY A 120 -16.66 1.39 15.07
CA GLY A 120 -16.76 1.19 13.63
C GLY A 120 -15.41 0.81 13.00
N ASP A 121 -14.33 1.50 13.37
CA ASP A 121 -12.96 1.18 12.93
C ASP A 121 -12.54 -0.23 13.35
N SER A 122 -12.89 -0.65 14.57
CA SER A 122 -12.59 -2.00 15.05
C SER A 122 -13.34 -3.07 14.25
N PHE A 123 -14.60 -2.85 13.90
CA PHE A 123 -15.36 -3.74 13.02
C PHE A 123 -14.80 -3.77 11.60
N ARG A 124 -14.34 -2.63 11.07
CA ARG A 124 -13.69 -2.57 9.76
C ARG A 124 -12.40 -3.38 9.73
N GLN A 125 -11.57 -3.32 10.79
CA GLN A 125 -10.37 -4.14 10.91
C GLN A 125 -10.68 -5.64 11.00
N MET A 126 -11.89 -6.03 11.43
CA MET A 126 -12.39 -7.41 11.42
C MET A 126 -13.12 -7.77 10.12
N GLU A 127 -13.04 -6.92 9.10
CA GLU A 127 -13.73 -7.08 7.80
C GLU A 127 -15.28 -7.19 7.92
N GLN A 128 -15.84 -6.70 9.01
CA GLN A 128 -17.28 -6.69 9.27
C GLN A 128 -17.90 -5.36 8.83
N ALA A 129 -17.99 -5.18 7.52
CA ALA A 129 -18.39 -3.92 6.91
C ALA A 129 -19.81 -3.45 7.31
N ASP A 130 -20.80 -4.35 7.48
CA ASP A 130 -22.16 -3.97 7.89
C ASP A 130 -22.19 -3.38 9.30
N SER A 131 -21.50 -4.03 10.23
CA SER A 131 -21.37 -3.52 11.59
C SER A 131 -20.63 -2.18 11.61
N SER A 132 -19.55 -2.06 10.82
CA SER A 132 -18.78 -0.83 10.69
C SER A 132 -19.67 0.32 10.20
N LEU A 133 -20.40 0.13 9.09
CA LEU A 133 -21.35 1.12 8.54
C LEU A 133 -22.43 1.52 9.55
N TRP A 134 -22.96 0.57 10.30
CA TRP A 134 -23.98 0.87 11.32
C TRP A 134 -23.45 1.82 12.39
N TYR A 135 -22.23 1.58 12.88
CA TYR A 135 -21.60 2.45 13.88
C TYR A 135 -21.21 3.81 13.30
N TYR A 136 -20.68 3.87 12.09
CA TYR A 136 -20.34 5.13 11.42
C TYR A 136 -21.59 5.99 11.15
N ARG A 137 -22.67 5.39 10.66
CA ARG A 137 -23.93 6.13 10.44
C ARG A 137 -24.52 6.69 11.74
N ARG A 138 -24.40 5.96 12.85
CA ARG A 138 -24.78 6.49 14.16
C ARG A 138 -23.87 7.64 14.61
N SER A 139 -22.58 7.56 14.34
CA SER A 139 -21.65 8.67 14.59
C SER A 139 -22.04 9.90 13.80
N LEU A 140 -22.35 9.74 12.50
CA LEU A 140 -22.79 10.83 11.61
C LEU A 140 -24.16 11.41 12.00
N ALA A 141 -25.05 10.60 12.53
CA ALA A 141 -26.33 11.10 13.03
C ALA A 141 -26.15 12.10 14.18
N LEU A 142 -25.07 12.00 14.97
CA LEU A 142 -24.72 12.91 16.06
C LEU A 142 -23.80 14.06 15.61
N LYS A 143 -22.94 13.80 14.61
CA LYS A 143 -22.00 14.77 14.05
C LYS A 143 -21.93 14.62 12.53
N PRO A 144 -22.87 15.22 11.76
CA PRO A 144 -22.99 15.04 10.31
C PRO A 144 -21.74 15.48 9.52
N MET A 145 -21.13 16.59 9.92
CA MET A 145 -19.95 17.16 9.25
C MET A 145 -18.63 16.57 9.80
N ASN A 146 -18.57 15.26 9.97
CA ASN A 146 -17.34 14.57 10.30
C ASN A 146 -16.72 13.93 9.04
N GLU A 147 -15.88 14.71 8.36
CA GLU A 147 -15.19 14.35 7.13
C GLU A 147 -14.53 12.95 7.21
N ASN A 148 -13.80 12.67 8.29
CA ASN A 148 -13.13 11.40 8.49
C ASN A 148 -14.11 10.21 8.53
N VAL A 149 -15.28 10.38 9.11
CA VAL A 149 -16.30 9.31 9.17
C VAL A 149 -17.04 9.19 7.82
N VAL A 150 -17.34 10.31 7.17
CA VAL A 150 -17.96 10.30 5.82
C VAL A 150 -17.04 9.59 4.82
N SER A 151 -15.74 9.91 4.80
CA SER A 151 -14.79 9.26 3.91
C SER A 151 -14.69 7.75 4.14
N LYS A 152 -14.78 7.29 5.41
CA LYS A 152 -14.80 5.85 5.74
C LYS A 152 -16.08 5.16 5.26
N VAL A 153 -17.23 5.81 5.41
CA VAL A 153 -18.51 5.30 4.89
C VAL A 153 -18.43 5.17 3.37
N MET A 154 -18.00 6.24 2.70
CA MET A 154 -17.85 6.24 1.24
C MET A 154 -16.88 5.14 0.77
N GLY A 155 -15.74 4.97 1.44
CA GLY A 155 -14.79 3.90 1.12
C GLY A 155 -15.43 2.52 1.16
N ILE A 156 -16.19 2.20 2.21
CA ILE A 156 -16.90 0.91 2.32
C ILE A 156 -17.96 0.76 1.22
N LEU A 157 -18.71 1.82 0.90
CA LEU A 157 -19.73 1.78 -0.14
C LEU A 157 -19.10 1.57 -1.52
N ILE A 158 -18.00 2.24 -1.82
CA ILE A 158 -17.24 2.06 -3.07
C ILE A 158 -16.69 0.63 -3.18
N ASP A 159 -16.10 0.09 -2.11
CA ASP A 159 -15.57 -1.28 -2.07
C ASP A 159 -16.66 -2.33 -2.31
N ARG A 160 -17.91 -2.01 -1.95
CA ARG A 160 -19.10 -2.85 -2.18
C ARG A 160 -19.79 -2.58 -3.51
N ALA A 161 -19.25 -1.71 -4.34
CA ALA A 161 -19.86 -1.24 -5.58
C ALA A 161 -21.24 -0.54 -5.39
N ASP A 162 -21.53 -0.06 -4.19
CA ASP A 162 -22.69 0.80 -3.90
C ASP A 162 -22.31 2.27 -4.20
N TYR A 163 -22.09 2.54 -5.49
CA TYR A 163 -21.63 3.85 -5.94
C TYR A 163 -22.67 4.95 -5.73
N ASP A 164 -23.94 4.62 -5.93
CA ASP A 164 -25.04 5.56 -5.70
C ASP A 164 -25.14 5.97 -4.21
N GLY A 165 -24.99 5.00 -3.32
CA GLY A 165 -24.90 5.26 -1.90
C GLY A 165 -23.71 6.16 -1.54
N ALA A 166 -22.55 5.92 -2.13
CA ALA A 166 -21.34 6.74 -1.91
C ALA A 166 -21.54 8.18 -2.43
N ILE A 167 -22.11 8.35 -3.62
CA ILE A 167 -22.41 9.67 -4.21
C ILE A 167 -23.39 10.44 -3.31
N ALA A 168 -24.47 9.79 -2.85
CA ALA A 168 -25.46 10.42 -1.98
C ALA A 168 -24.88 10.86 -0.61
N GLU A 169 -23.93 10.08 -0.05
CA GLU A 169 -23.20 10.50 1.16
C GLU A 169 -22.34 11.73 0.90
N ALA A 170 -21.63 11.76 -0.24
CA ALA A 170 -20.83 12.90 -0.64
C ALA A 170 -21.68 14.14 -0.85
N GLU A 171 -22.81 14.04 -1.59
CA GLU A 171 -23.70 15.16 -1.87
C GLU A 171 -24.22 15.82 -0.58
N ARG A 172 -24.58 15.02 0.41
CA ARG A 172 -25.01 15.54 1.72
C ARG A 172 -23.92 16.36 2.43
N PHE A 173 -22.67 15.89 2.38
CA PHE A 173 -21.56 16.61 2.98
C PHE A 173 -21.18 17.85 2.18
N LEU A 174 -21.10 17.72 0.86
CA LEU A 174 -20.68 18.79 -0.07
C LEU A 174 -21.75 19.89 -0.23
N ALA A 175 -22.99 19.67 0.22
CA ALA A 175 -23.98 20.74 0.30
C ALA A 175 -23.57 21.85 1.29
N GLU A 176 -22.82 21.50 2.34
CA GLU A 176 -22.32 22.44 3.36
C GLU A 176 -20.85 22.86 3.10
N ASP A 177 -20.04 21.99 2.49
CA ASP A 177 -18.63 22.23 2.17
C ASP A 177 -18.31 21.80 0.71
N PRO A 178 -18.72 22.61 -0.30
CA PRO A 178 -18.70 22.23 -1.71
C PRO A 178 -17.30 21.98 -2.31
N ASP A 179 -16.27 22.55 -1.70
CA ASP A 179 -14.90 22.52 -2.20
C ASP A 179 -14.00 21.59 -1.37
N ASN A 180 -14.60 20.70 -0.58
CA ASN A 180 -13.85 19.79 0.28
C ASN A 180 -12.89 18.91 -0.53
N SER A 181 -11.61 19.02 -0.22
CA SER A 181 -10.52 18.37 -0.96
C SER A 181 -10.35 16.87 -0.68
N ILE A 182 -11.15 16.29 0.20
CA ILE A 182 -11.15 14.86 0.55
C ILE A 182 -12.42 14.17 0.05
N ILE A 183 -13.59 14.75 0.35
CA ILE A 183 -14.87 14.13 0.00
C ILE A 183 -15.20 14.25 -1.49
N ALA A 184 -14.90 15.40 -2.10
CA ALA A 184 -15.18 15.56 -3.54
C ALA A 184 -14.35 14.59 -4.42
N PRO A 185 -13.05 14.36 -4.21
CA PRO A 185 -12.34 13.32 -4.96
C PRO A 185 -12.90 11.90 -4.78
N LEU A 186 -13.42 11.57 -3.58
CA LEU A 186 -14.10 10.29 -3.37
C LEU A 186 -15.44 10.21 -4.12
N GLN A 187 -16.17 11.33 -4.24
CA GLN A 187 -17.35 11.40 -5.11
C GLN A 187 -16.98 11.17 -6.58
N GLY A 188 -15.93 11.85 -7.05
CA GLY A 188 -15.40 11.64 -8.40
C GLY A 188 -15.00 10.19 -8.66
N LEU A 189 -14.34 9.55 -7.69
CA LEU A 189 -14.00 8.13 -7.77
C LEU A 189 -15.25 7.24 -7.83
N ALA A 190 -16.29 7.54 -7.07
CA ALA A 190 -17.56 6.80 -7.11
C ALA A 190 -18.23 6.93 -8.48
N HIS A 191 -18.29 8.13 -9.07
CA HIS A 191 -18.74 8.34 -10.45
C HIS A 191 -17.88 7.54 -11.44
N PHE A 192 -16.57 7.60 -11.34
CA PHE A 192 -15.65 6.87 -12.22
C PHE A 192 -15.86 5.34 -12.13
N ARG A 193 -15.98 4.79 -10.93
CA ARG A 193 -16.22 3.36 -10.71
C ARG A 193 -17.61 2.90 -11.17
N LYS A 194 -18.57 3.82 -11.19
CA LYS A 194 -19.91 3.63 -11.74
C LYS A 194 -19.93 3.71 -13.28
N GLU A 195 -18.79 4.04 -13.90
CA GLU A 195 -18.65 4.33 -15.33
C GLU A 195 -19.40 5.60 -15.79
N ASP A 196 -19.79 6.46 -14.85
CA ASP A 196 -20.31 7.80 -15.12
C ASP A 196 -19.13 8.77 -15.28
N TYR A 197 -18.48 8.67 -16.44
CA TYR A 197 -17.25 9.42 -16.71
C TYR A 197 -17.49 10.93 -16.84
N GLU A 198 -18.66 11.33 -17.35
CA GLU A 198 -19.06 12.74 -17.42
C GLU A 198 -19.26 13.33 -16.01
N GLY A 199 -19.88 12.58 -15.10
CA GLY A 199 -19.99 12.94 -13.69
C GLY A 199 -18.62 13.06 -13.02
N ALA A 200 -17.74 12.09 -13.27
CA ALA A 200 -16.38 12.10 -12.78
C ALA A 200 -15.58 13.33 -13.27
N VAL A 201 -15.66 13.64 -14.57
CA VAL A 201 -15.02 14.84 -15.16
C VAL A 201 -15.47 16.10 -14.44
N LYS A 202 -16.76 16.30 -14.23
CA LYS A 202 -17.29 17.50 -13.56
C LYS A 202 -16.70 17.68 -12.15
N VAL A 203 -16.66 16.58 -11.39
CA VAL A 203 -16.16 16.63 -10.01
C VAL A 203 -14.65 16.89 -9.99
N PHE A 204 -13.86 16.12 -10.74
CA PHE A 204 -12.40 16.26 -10.74
C PHE A 204 -11.93 17.57 -11.37
N GLN A 205 -12.60 18.03 -12.44
CA GLN A 205 -12.29 19.34 -13.03
C GLN A 205 -12.48 20.47 -12.00
N ARG A 206 -13.59 20.44 -11.23
CA ARG A 206 -13.79 21.41 -10.16
C ARG A 206 -12.66 21.35 -9.13
N GLN A 207 -12.19 20.16 -8.77
CA GLN A 207 -11.10 20.01 -7.83
C GLN A 207 -9.78 20.59 -8.37
N GLU A 208 -9.50 20.40 -9.65
CA GLU A 208 -8.37 21.04 -10.33
C GLU A 208 -8.52 22.56 -10.34
N ASP A 209 -9.70 23.08 -10.68
CA ASP A 209 -9.98 24.51 -10.78
C ASP A 209 -9.76 25.25 -9.44
N ILE A 210 -9.99 24.59 -8.30
CA ILE A 210 -9.74 25.13 -6.97
C ILE A 210 -8.30 24.88 -6.47
N GLY A 211 -7.45 24.27 -7.30
CA GLY A 211 -6.05 24.02 -6.98
C GLY A 211 -5.79 22.78 -6.11
N ASN A 212 -6.68 21.81 -6.09
CA ASN A 212 -6.44 20.50 -5.44
C ASN A 212 -5.53 19.65 -6.33
N ASP A 213 -4.24 19.97 -6.33
CA ASP A 213 -3.19 19.42 -7.18
C ASP A 213 -2.61 18.14 -6.56
N ILE A 214 -3.39 17.05 -6.54
CA ILE A 214 -2.98 15.74 -6.02
C ILE A 214 -3.10 14.65 -7.09
N TYR A 215 -2.26 13.62 -6.98
CA TYR A 215 -2.23 12.50 -7.91
C TYR A 215 -3.61 11.91 -8.26
N PRO A 216 -4.51 11.57 -7.31
CA PRO A 216 -5.81 10.99 -7.65
C PRO A 216 -6.69 11.89 -8.50
N VAL A 217 -6.64 13.22 -8.30
CA VAL A 217 -7.43 14.19 -9.07
C VAL A 217 -7.01 14.12 -10.54
N HIS A 218 -5.74 14.29 -10.86
CA HIS A 218 -5.24 14.27 -12.23
C HIS A 218 -5.34 12.91 -12.87
N TYR A 219 -5.05 11.83 -12.11
CA TYR A 219 -5.17 10.47 -12.63
C TYR A 219 -6.60 10.14 -13.08
N TYR A 220 -7.57 10.31 -12.20
CA TYR A 220 -8.96 9.98 -12.53
C TYR A 220 -9.61 10.97 -13.47
N LEU A 221 -9.21 12.24 -13.46
CA LEU A 221 -9.63 13.23 -14.47
C LEU A 221 -9.13 12.81 -15.86
N GLY A 222 -7.86 12.47 -15.97
CA GLY A 222 -7.25 12.02 -17.22
C GLY A 222 -7.89 10.73 -17.75
N GLN A 223 -8.12 9.74 -16.86
CA GLN A 223 -8.83 8.51 -17.20
C GLN A 223 -10.27 8.80 -17.67
N SER A 224 -10.98 9.70 -16.99
CA SER A 224 -12.35 10.08 -17.35
C SER A 224 -12.41 10.77 -18.72
N TYR A 225 -11.45 11.67 -19.01
CA TYR A 225 -11.31 12.27 -20.34
C TYR A 225 -10.98 11.24 -21.42
N TRP A 226 -10.18 10.21 -21.10
CA TRP A 226 -9.91 9.12 -22.05
C TRP A 226 -11.19 8.36 -22.40
N HIS A 227 -12.00 7.98 -21.41
CA HIS A 227 -13.27 7.31 -21.63
C HIS A 227 -14.29 8.17 -22.38
N THR A 228 -14.34 9.48 -22.14
CA THR A 228 -15.17 10.45 -22.88
C THR A 228 -14.56 10.91 -24.21
N LYS A 229 -13.43 10.29 -24.62
CA LYS A 229 -12.75 10.53 -25.91
C LYS A 229 -12.18 11.94 -26.10
N VAL A 230 -11.88 12.64 -25.02
CA VAL A 230 -11.22 13.96 -25.06
C VAL A 230 -9.71 13.78 -24.89
N MET A 231 -9.06 13.18 -25.90
CA MET A 231 -7.68 12.66 -25.82
C MET A 231 -6.64 13.68 -25.40
N TYR A 232 -6.73 14.93 -25.87
CA TYR A 232 -5.74 15.97 -25.53
C TYR A 232 -5.78 16.35 -24.05
N ARG A 233 -6.99 16.39 -23.44
CA ARG A 233 -7.14 16.62 -21.99
C ARG A 233 -6.70 15.41 -21.19
N ALA A 234 -7.04 14.21 -21.67
CA ALA A 234 -6.58 12.98 -21.05
C ALA A 234 -5.04 12.92 -20.96
N GLU A 235 -4.35 13.22 -22.07
CA GLU A 235 -2.89 13.28 -22.11
C GLU A 235 -2.33 14.31 -21.13
N GLU A 236 -2.90 15.51 -21.11
CA GLU A 236 -2.48 16.61 -20.23
C GLU A 236 -2.56 16.18 -18.75
N GLU A 237 -3.72 15.68 -18.34
CA GLU A 237 -3.96 15.31 -16.94
C GLU A 237 -3.14 14.09 -16.48
N LEU A 238 -3.01 13.07 -17.32
CA LEU A 238 -2.16 11.93 -17.01
C LEU A 238 -0.68 12.31 -16.91
N LEU A 239 -0.22 13.28 -17.67
CA LEU A 239 1.15 13.80 -17.54
C LEU A 239 1.35 14.60 -16.25
N LYS A 240 0.34 15.36 -15.78
CA LYS A 240 0.38 16.00 -14.45
C LYS A 240 0.43 14.94 -13.34
N ALA A 241 -0.39 13.90 -13.43
CA ALA A 241 -0.34 12.77 -12.49
C ALA A 241 1.06 12.12 -12.47
N TRP A 242 1.69 11.97 -13.65
CA TRP A 242 3.04 11.42 -13.76
C TRP A 242 4.12 12.30 -13.09
N GLN A 243 3.97 13.61 -13.11
CA GLN A 243 4.88 14.51 -12.41
C GLN A 243 4.76 14.39 -10.88
N LEU A 244 3.58 14.08 -10.38
CA LEU A 244 3.31 13.89 -8.96
C LEU A 244 3.77 12.51 -8.45
N ASP A 245 3.52 11.46 -9.23
CA ASP A 245 3.99 10.11 -8.92
C ASP A 245 4.27 9.33 -10.21
N SER A 246 5.52 9.01 -10.44
CA SER A 246 5.99 8.25 -11.60
C SER A 246 6.21 6.76 -11.31
N SER A 247 5.73 6.24 -10.18
CA SER A 247 5.91 4.84 -9.78
C SER A 247 4.79 3.91 -10.26
N ASP A 248 3.67 4.46 -10.74
CA ASP A 248 2.53 3.66 -11.18
C ASP A 248 2.70 3.20 -12.65
N VAL A 249 2.90 1.91 -12.83
CA VAL A 249 3.00 1.28 -14.16
C VAL A 249 1.72 1.44 -14.99
N ASN A 250 0.55 1.42 -14.34
CA ASN A 250 -0.72 1.59 -15.05
C ASN A 250 -0.85 3.00 -15.61
N LEU A 251 -0.28 4.00 -14.94
CA LEU A 251 -0.24 5.37 -15.45
C LEU A 251 0.63 5.47 -16.70
N ALA A 252 1.83 4.87 -16.70
CA ALA A 252 2.70 4.84 -17.88
C ALA A 252 1.98 4.17 -19.07
N TYR A 253 1.32 3.03 -18.83
CA TYR A 253 0.49 2.37 -19.83
C TYR A 253 -0.66 3.26 -20.32
N SER A 254 -1.37 3.93 -19.42
CA SER A 254 -2.49 4.81 -19.78
C SER A 254 -2.06 5.99 -20.66
N ILE A 255 -0.90 6.58 -20.36
CA ILE A 255 -0.31 7.65 -21.19
C ILE A 255 0.01 7.12 -22.60
N ALA A 256 0.62 5.93 -22.69
CA ALA A 256 0.88 5.30 -23.99
C ALA A 256 -0.41 5.06 -24.79
N ALA A 257 -1.43 4.51 -24.14
CA ALA A 257 -2.70 4.20 -24.77
C ALA A 257 -3.44 5.46 -25.26
N VAL A 258 -3.50 6.50 -24.42
CA VAL A 258 -4.11 7.80 -24.80
C VAL A 258 -3.37 8.44 -25.97
N LYS A 259 -2.04 8.40 -25.97
CA LYS A 259 -1.20 8.92 -27.09
C LYS A 259 -1.46 8.13 -28.37
N LEU A 260 -1.59 6.80 -28.29
CA LEU A 260 -1.88 5.94 -29.43
C LEU A 260 -3.27 6.23 -30.01
N GLU A 261 -4.32 6.29 -29.18
CA GLU A 261 -5.66 6.64 -29.59
C GLU A 261 -5.78 8.09 -30.08
N GLY A 262 -4.99 9.00 -29.55
CA GLY A 262 -4.87 10.40 -29.99
C GLY A 262 -4.04 10.57 -31.28
N HIS A 263 -3.68 9.48 -31.96
CA HIS A 263 -2.90 9.46 -33.20
C HIS A 263 -1.54 10.17 -33.11
N ARG A 264 -0.90 10.12 -31.92
CA ARG A 264 0.47 10.63 -31.77
C ARG A 264 1.46 9.74 -32.54
N PRO A 265 2.59 10.27 -33.02
CA PRO A 265 3.63 9.49 -33.70
C PRO A 265 4.08 8.29 -32.84
N PHE A 266 3.85 7.07 -33.35
CA PHE A 266 3.99 5.83 -32.58
C PHE A 266 5.41 5.65 -32.03
N GLU A 267 6.42 5.75 -32.89
CA GLU A 267 7.82 5.50 -32.51
C GLU A 267 8.38 6.58 -31.57
N ARG A 268 7.98 7.84 -31.76
CA ARG A 268 8.51 8.95 -31.01
C ARG A 268 7.78 9.17 -29.69
N ASP A 269 6.44 9.05 -29.68
CA ASP A 269 5.62 9.53 -28.58
C ASP A 269 4.92 8.41 -27.79
N VAL A 270 4.77 7.21 -28.38
CA VAL A 270 4.08 6.05 -27.75
C VAL A 270 5.08 5.02 -27.22
N ILE A 271 6.02 4.56 -28.08
CA ILE A 271 7.00 3.54 -27.70
C ILE A 271 7.74 3.87 -26.40
N PRO A 272 8.24 5.10 -26.15
CA PRO A 272 8.96 5.40 -24.90
C PRO A 272 8.14 5.16 -23.65
N TRP A 273 6.81 5.33 -23.69
CA TRP A 273 5.93 5.07 -22.54
C TRP A 273 5.64 3.58 -22.38
N LEU A 274 5.53 2.83 -23.48
CA LEU A 274 5.42 1.36 -23.41
C LEU A 274 6.70 0.74 -22.86
N ASP A 275 7.86 1.19 -23.34
CA ASP A 275 9.16 0.74 -22.83
C ASP A 275 9.30 1.04 -21.33
N LYS A 276 8.87 2.23 -20.90
CA LYS A 276 8.87 2.63 -19.50
C LYS A 276 7.96 1.74 -18.65
N ALA A 277 6.76 1.43 -19.13
CA ALA A 277 5.87 0.49 -18.44
C ALA A 277 6.49 -0.91 -18.35
N VAL A 278 7.15 -1.38 -19.40
CA VAL A 278 7.88 -2.66 -19.39
C VAL A 278 9.04 -2.65 -18.40
N GLU A 279 9.83 -1.56 -18.34
CA GLU A 279 10.90 -1.40 -17.36
C GLU A 279 10.38 -1.45 -15.92
N MET A 280 9.25 -0.79 -15.67
CA MET A 280 8.62 -0.76 -14.33
C MET A 280 8.02 -2.11 -13.93
N LEU A 281 7.57 -2.91 -14.89
CA LEU A 281 7.06 -4.27 -14.67
C LEU A 281 8.17 -5.28 -14.40
N GLN A 282 9.46 -4.88 -14.37
CA GLN A 282 10.55 -5.84 -14.29
C GLN A 282 10.31 -6.92 -13.22
N PRO A 283 9.90 -8.14 -13.61
CA PRO A 283 10.00 -9.28 -12.73
C PRO A 283 11.48 -9.53 -12.46
N ASP A 284 11.79 -10.21 -11.35
CA ASP A 284 13.13 -10.69 -11.03
C ASP A 284 13.85 -11.17 -12.31
N PRO A 285 15.04 -10.65 -12.63
CA PRO A 285 15.79 -11.06 -13.83
C PRO A 285 15.95 -12.59 -13.96
N ALA A 286 15.99 -13.31 -12.82
CA ALA A 286 16.03 -14.77 -12.81
C ALA A 286 14.70 -15.40 -13.30
N ILE A 287 13.58 -14.76 -13.04
CA ILE A 287 12.26 -15.20 -13.55
C ILE A 287 12.17 -14.93 -15.05
N LEU A 288 12.59 -13.74 -15.50
CA LEU A 288 12.63 -13.40 -16.93
C LEU A 288 13.51 -14.36 -17.70
N SER A 289 14.71 -14.63 -17.20
CA SER A 289 15.62 -15.61 -17.83
C SER A 289 14.95 -16.98 -18.00
N ARG A 290 14.28 -17.47 -16.95
CA ARG A 290 13.57 -18.77 -17.01
C ARG A 290 12.39 -18.77 -17.98
N LEU A 291 11.62 -17.68 -18.04
CA LEU A 291 10.53 -17.53 -19.00
C LEU A 291 11.06 -17.55 -20.44
N HIS A 292 12.08 -16.75 -20.75
CA HIS A 292 12.70 -16.72 -22.07
C HIS A 292 13.34 -18.08 -22.43
N GLN A 293 13.93 -18.80 -21.46
CA GLN A 293 14.41 -20.16 -21.66
C GLN A 293 13.28 -21.12 -22.08
N GLN A 294 12.09 -21.05 -21.46
CA GLN A 294 10.95 -21.90 -21.84
C GLN A 294 10.42 -21.57 -23.24
N TYR A 295 10.31 -20.28 -23.58
CA TYR A 295 9.98 -19.87 -24.94
C TYR A 295 11.00 -20.38 -25.95
N GLY A 296 12.30 -20.18 -25.67
CA GLY A 296 13.39 -20.67 -26.51
C GLY A 296 13.32 -22.19 -26.72
N LEU A 297 13.10 -22.96 -25.65
CA LEU A 297 12.94 -24.41 -25.72
C LEU A 297 11.73 -24.84 -26.56
N GLY A 298 10.60 -24.14 -26.41
CA GLY A 298 9.38 -24.39 -27.20
C GLY A 298 9.63 -24.22 -28.69
N TYR A 299 10.29 -23.13 -29.09
CA TYR A 299 10.64 -22.88 -30.49
C TYR A 299 11.73 -23.80 -30.98
N TYR A 300 12.74 -24.15 -30.18
CA TYR A 300 13.78 -25.13 -30.47
C TYR A 300 13.18 -26.50 -30.86
N ARG A 301 12.25 -27.01 -30.05
CA ARG A 301 11.59 -28.29 -30.31
C ARG A 301 10.74 -28.31 -31.60
N ARG A 302 10.35 -27.14 -32.08
CA ARG A 302 9.59 -26.96 -33.34
C ARG A 302 10.50 -26.65 -34.53
N ASN A 303 11.81 -26.69 -34.35
CA ASN A 303 12.81 -26.32 -35.33
C ASN A 303 12.68 -24.86 -35.86
N SER A 304 12.02 -24.00 -35.05
CA SER A 304 11.91 -22.56 -35.35
C SER A 304 13.16 -21.85 -34.83
N TRP A 305 14.27 -22.06 -35.55
CA TRP A 305 15.61 -21.69 -35.09
C TRP A 305 15.78 -20.20 -34.81
N ASP A 306 15.21 -19.32 -35.65
CA ASP A 306 15.32 -17.86 -35.47
C ASP A 306 14.72 -17.41 -34.15
N LYS A 307 13.48 -17.84 -33.86
CA LYS A 307 12.81 -17.52 -32.60
C LYS A 307 13.51 -18.18 -31.41
N ALA A 308 14.01 -19.40 -31.55
CA ALA A 308 14.79 -20.03 -30.49
C ALA A 308 16.04 -19.23 -30.15
N ILE A 309 16.77 -18.75 -31.14
CA ILE A 309 17.96 -17.91 -30.97
C ILE A 309 17.60 -16.61 -30.24
N GLU A 310 16.53 -15.92 -30.67
CA GLU A 310 16.06 -14.68 -30.05
C GLU A 310 15.80 -14.89 -28.56
N TYR A 311 14.97 -15.86 -28.21
CA TYR A 311 14.61 -16.11 -26.81
C TYR A 311 15.76 -16.61 -25.95
N TYR A 312 16.68 -17.43 -26.49
CA TYR A 312 17.86 -17.84 -25.73
C TYR A 312 18.86 -16.69 -25.55
N LYS A 313 18.96 -15.73 -26.46
CA LYS A 313 19.75 -14.51 -26.29
C LYS A 313 19.16 -13.66 -25.13
N GLU A 314 17.84 -13.47 -25.10
CA GLU A 314 17.19 -12.78 -24.01
C GLU A 314 17.36 -13.52 -22.68
N ALA A 315 17.22 -14.83 -22.63
CA ALA A 315 17.45 -15.63 -21.43
C ALA A 315 18.87 -15.43 -20.89
N TYR A 316 19.87 -15.40 -21.74
CA TYR A 316 21.26 -15.14 -21.38
C TYR A 316 21.48 -13.70 -20.94
N ARG A 317 20.84 -12.72 -21.59
CA ARG A 317 20.90 -11.29 -21.21
C ARG A 317 20.43 -11.06 -19.79
N TYR A 318 19.32 -11.68 -19.40
CA TYR A 318 18.79 -11.57 -18.05
C TYR A 318 19.57 -12.38 -17.01
N ASN A 319 20.20 -13.49 -17.41
CA ASN A 319 21.04 -14.30 -16.54
C ASN A 319 22.32 -14.77 -17.26
N PRO A 320 23.40 -14.00 -17.21
CA PRO A 320 24.68 -14.39 -17.83
C PRO A 320 25.30 -15.66 -17.25
N LYS A 321 24.83 -16.17 -16.10
CA LYS A 321 25.25 -17.47 -15.55
C LYS A 321 24.64 -18.65 -16.33
N PHE A 322 23.59 -18.42 -17.13
CA PHE A 322 22.97 -19.42 -17.98
C PHE A 322 23.80 -19.62 -19.28
N ILE A 323 25.05 -19.99 -19.12
CA ILE A 323 26.01 -20.13 -20.22
C ILE A 323 25.61 -21.20 -21.26
N SER A 324 24.83 -22.23 -20.87
CA SER A 324 24.34 -23.25 -21.80
C SER A 324 23.43 -22.68 -22.90
N ALA A 325 22.85 -21.52 -22.72
CA ALA A 325 22.15 -20.82 -23.78
C ALA A 325 23.05 -20.57 -24.99
N LEU A 326 24.30 -20.19 -24.77
CA LEU A 326 25.28 -19.94 -25.86
C LEU A 326 25.53 -21.18 -26.72
N SER A 327 25.68 -22.34 -26.07
CA SER A 327 25.83 -23.61 -26.79
C SER A 327 24.58 -23.98 -27.59
N THR A 328 23.39 -23.75 -27.01
CA THR A 328 22.12 -23.99 -27.71
C THR A 328 21.91 -23.02 -28.88
N ILE A 329 22.28 -21.75 -28.73
CA ILE A 329 22.26 -20.77 -29.84
C ILE A 329 23.22 -21.23 -30.94
N GLY A 330 24.44 -21.66 -30.59
CA GLY A 330 25.39 -22.24 -31.54
C GLY A 330 24.79 -23.38 -32.34
N TYR A 331 24.10 -24.32 -31.67
CA TYR A 331 23.41 -25.42 -32.34
C TYR A 331 22.28 -24.94 -33.27
N CYS A 332 21.50 -23.94 -32.84
CA CYS A 332 20.44 -23.38 -33.70
C CYS A 332 21.03 -22.77 -34.99
N TYR A 333 22.14 -22.03 -34.91
CA TYR A 333 22.83 -21.51 -36.09
C TYR A 333 23.42 -22.64 -36.97
N GLU A 334 23.93 -23.71 -36.38
CA GLU A 334 24.37 -24.89 -37.10
C GLU A 334 23.24 -25.51 -37.92
N GLN A 335 22.04 -25.68 -37.33
CA GLN A 335 20.87 -26.20 -38.03
C GLN A 335 20.41 -25.27 -39.19
N LYS A 336 20.62 -23.97 -39.06
CA LYS A 336 20.38 -22.97 -40.11
C LYS A 336 21.48 -22.98 -41.18
N LYS A 337 22.54 -23.78 -41.02
CA LYS A 337 23.74 -23.79 -41.86
C LYS A 337 24.54 -22.48 -41.85
N ASP A 338 24.31 -21.62 -40.85
CA ASP A 338 25.12 -20.44 -40.58
C ASP A 338 26.33 -20.86 -39.69
N TYR A 339 27.27 -21.53 -40.33
CA TYR A 339 28.40 -22.15 -39.64
C TYR A 339 29.33 -21.11 -38.99
N LYS A 340 29.43 -19.92 -39.56
CA LYS A 340 30.26 -18.85 -38.99
C LYS A 340 29.71 -18.38 -37.64
N GLN A 341 28.40 -18.11 -37.57
CA GLN A 341 27.74 -17.74 -36.30
C GLN A 341 27.76 -18.90 -35.30
N ALA A 342 27.51 -20.12 -35.74
CA ALA A 342 27.56 -21.29 -34.88
C ALA A 342 28.93 -21.42 -34.17
N ILE A 343 30.02 -21.33 -34.92
CA ILE A 343 31.38 -21.37 -34.36
C ILE A 343 31.59 -20.26 -33.34
N GLN A 344 31.19 -19.03 -33.64
CA GLN A 344 31.36 -17.88 -32.76
C GLN A 344 30.67 -18.09 -31.41
N PHE A 345 29.44 -18.61 -31.42
CA PHE A 345 28.69 -18.89 -30.17
C PHE A 345 29.28 -20.06 -29.40
N TYR A 346 29.71 -21.11 -30.06
CA TYR A 346 30.43 -22.23 -29.42
C TYR A 346 31.76 -21.78 -28.81
N GLU A 347 32.55 -20.96 -29.50
CA GLU A 347 33.80 -20.42 -28.98
C GLU A 347 33.55 -19.51 -27.74
N THR A 348 32.47 -18.72 -27.77
CA THR A 348 32.05 -17.90 -26.60
C THR A 348 31.67 -18.80 -25.42
N TYR A 349 30.93 -19.88 -25.67
CA TYR A 349 30.59 -20.87 -24.65
C TYR A 349 31.82 -21.52 -24.03
N LEU A 350 32.79 -21.96 -24.86
CA LEU A 350 34.01 -22.61 -24.38
C LEU A 350 34.86 -21.72 -23.46
N LYS A 351 34.85 -20.40 -23.66
CA LYS A 351 35.54 -19.45 -22.78
C LYS A 351 34.97 -19.41 -21.34
N LEU A 352 33.70 -19.77 -21.18
CA LEU A 352 32.97 -19.71 -19.93
C LEU A 352 32.72 -21.08 -19.30
N ALA A 353 32.74 -22.14 -20.13
CA ALA A 353 32.45 -23.50 -19.70
C ALA A 353 33.65 -24.18 -19.05
N ARG A 354 33.38 -25.07 -18.10
CA ARG A 354 34.41 -25.88 -17.45
C ARG A 354 35.00 -26.87 -18.45
N PRO A 355 36.32 -26.85 -18.71
CA PRO A 355 36.99 -27.86 -19.54
C PRO A 355 36.70 -29.29 -19.07
N GLY A 356 36.50 -30.19 -20.01
CA GLY A 356 36.19 -31.60 -19.74
C GLY A 356 34.74 -31.88 -19.35
N SER A 357 33.85 -30.87 -19.30
CA SER A 357 32.42 -31.12 -19.16
C SER A 357 31.81 -31.63 -20.48
N LYS A 358 30.72 -32.40 -20.40
CA LYS A 358 30.04 -32.92 -21.63
C LYS A 358 29.67 -31.82 -22.61
N GLY A 359 29.23 -30.65 -22.13
CA GLY A 359 28.89 -29.50 -22.97
C GLY A 359 30.13 -28.87 -23.63
N TYR A 360 31.26 -28.83 -22.92
CA TYR A 360 32.53 -28.37 -23.45
C TYR A 360 33.01 -29.25 -24.59
N GLU A 361 33.06 -30.59 -24.38
CA GLU A 361 33.47 -31.55 -25.39
C GLU A 361 32.57 -31.51 -26.63
N PHE A 362 31.26 -31.39 -26.44
CA PHE A 362 30.29 -31.21 -27.52
C PHE A 362 30.63 -29.98 -28.37
N ALA A 363 30.75 -28.82 -27.74
CA ALA A 363 31.00 -27.55 -28.43
C ALA A 363 32.38 -27.58 -29.17
N ALA A 364 33.41 -28.12 -28.54
CA ALA A 364 34.74 -28.26 -29.16
C ALA A 364 34.72 -29.18 -30.39
N SER A 365 34.04 -30.32 -30.30
CA SER A 365 33.84 -31.25 -31.41
C SER A 365 33.04 -30.59 -32.55
N SER A 366 31.95 -29.87 -32.22
CA SER A 366 31.14 -29.15 -33.21
C SER A 366 31.97 -28.11 -33.97
N ILE A 367 32.78 -27.32 -33.27
CA ILE A 367 33.66 -26.31 -33.91
C ILE A 367 34.57 -26.97 -34.91
N THR A 368 35.22 -28.09 -34.53
CA THR A 368 36.16 -28.82 -35.42
C THR A 368 35.43 -29.30 -36.68
N HIS A 369 34.25 -29.88 -36.52
CA HIS A 369 33.43 -30.37 -37.62
C HIS A 369 32.97 -29.21 -38.55
N LEU A 370 32.52 -28.11 -37.98
CA LEU A 370 32.04 -26.97 -38.77
C LEU A 370 33.16 -26.24 -39.50
N LYS A 371 34.35 -26.12 -38.90
CA LYS A 371 35.52 -25.58 -39.59
C LYS A 371 35.93 -26.45 -40.80
N ALA A 372 35.84 -27.78 -40.69
CA ALA A 372 36.10 -28.68 -41.83
C ALA A 372 35.05 -28.52 -42.94
N LYS A 373 33.76 -28.32 -42.58
CA LYS A 373 32.70 -28.06 -43.58
C LYS A 373 32.92 -26.73 -44.31
N LEU A 374 33.25 -25.65 -43.60
CA LEU A 374 33.52 -24.35 -44.22
C LEU A 374 34.70 -24.42 -45.21
N PHE A 375 35.74 -25.16 -44.84
CA PHE A 375 36.90 -25.37 -45.74
C PHE A 375 36.56 -26.16 -47.02
N MET A 376 35.52 -27.02 -46.97
CA MET A 376 35.09 -27.77 -48.17
C MET A 376 34.10 -26.98 -49.05
N GLU A 377 33.49 -25.91 -48.52
CA GLU A 377 32.55 -25.03 -49.25
C GLU A 377 33.25 -23.82 -49.90
N GLU A 378 34.50 -23.50 -49.50
CA GLU A 378 35.41 -22.54 -50.15
C GLU A 378 36.21 -23.19 -51.27
#